data_8da0912a271c2303a93efde292ec94d6
#
_entry.id   8da0912a271c2303a93efde292ec94d6
#
_cell.length_a   1.000
_cell.length_b   1.000
_cell.length_c   1.000
_cell.angle_alpha   90.00
_cell.angle_beta   90.00
_cell.angle_gamma   90.00
#
_symmetry.space_group_name_H-M   'P 1'
#
loop_
_entity.id
_entity.type
_entity.pdbx_description
1 polymer ?
#
loop_
_entity_poly.entity_id
_entity_poly.type
_entity_poly.pdbx_seq_one_letter_code
_entity_poly.pdbx_strand_id
1 'polypeptide(L)'
;MRKIPNPSDFKAAFCRRTYCNQKQIGGIFIAKLVVAEKPSVAMSYAKVLGATSRKDGYLEGNGYLVSWCVGHLVELAPPNVYDEKYVKWSVADLPILPEKWQYLVSASTKKQFDILKKLMHRPDVDGVICATDAG
;
A
#
# COMPACT_ATOMS: atom_id res chain seq x y z
N MET A 1 -28.92 -9.06 16.22
CA MET A 1 -28.27 -7.83 15.74
C MET A 1 -27.05 -7.51 16.64
N ARG A 2 -25.84 -7.69 16.17
CA ARG A 2 -24.65 -7.28 16.94
C ARG A 2 -24.43 -5.78 16.75
N LYS A 3 -24.43 -5.02 17.86
CA LYS A 3 -24.16 -3.56 17.84
C LYS A 3 -22.76 -3.31 17.24
N ILE A 4 -22.70 -2.43 16.26
CA ILE A 4 -21.44 -1.90 15.73
C ILE A 4 -20.82 -1.04 16.83
N PRO A 5 -19.56 -1.30 17.25
CA PRO A 5 -18.91 -0.51 18.30
C PRO A 5 -18.71 0.93 17.85
N ASN A 6 -18.86 1.87 18.81
CA ASN A 6 -18.68 3.30 18.57
C ASN A 6 -17.18 3.59 18.25
N PRO A 7 -16.86 4.57 17.38
CA PRO A 7 -15.47 4.98 17.09
C PRO A 7 -14.63 5.32 18.32
N SER A 8 -15.26 5.76 19.44
CA SER A 8 -14.61 5.96 20.72
C SER A 8 -14.13 4.67 21.38
N ASP A 9 -14.85 3.55 21.18
CA ASP A 9 -14.51 2.25 21.76
C ASP A 9 -13.34 1.60 21.03
N PHE A 10 -13.23 1.85 19.70
CA PHE A 10 -12.06 1.49 18.89
C PHE A 10 -10.79 2.21 19.36
N LYS A 11 -10.91 3.49 19.72
CA LYS A 11 -9.77 4.29 20.21
C LYS A 11 -9.25 3.76 21.56
N ALA A 12 -10.12 3.36 22.45
CA ALA A 12 -9.76 2.85 23.78
C ALA A 12 -9.19 1.42 23.73
N ALA A 13 -9.76 0.55 22.90
CA ALA A 13 -9.29 -0.83 22.73
C ALA A 13 -7.96 -0.90 21.94
N PHE A 14 -7.77 -0.04 20.96
CA PHE A 14 -6.57 0.06 20.15
C PHE A 14 -5.41 0.70 20.95
N CYS A 15 -5.68 1.77 21.72
CA CYS A 15 -4.69 2.46 22.51
C CYS A 15 -4.12 1.60 23.65
N ARG A 16 -4.91 0.71 24.26
CA ARG A 16 -4.44 -0.18 25.34
C ARG A 16 -3.58 -1.36 24.86
N ARG A 17 -3.69 -1.75 23.59
CA ARG A 17 -2.94 -2.90 23.03
C ARG A 17 -1.66 -2.52 22.29
N THR A 18 -1.55 -1.27 21.84
CA THR A 18 -0.43 -0.80 21.01
C THR A 18 0.71 -0.15 21.79
N TYR A 19 0.50 0.21 23.04
CA TYR A 19 1.52 0.95 23.82
C TYR A 19 2.63 0.08 24.43
N CYS A 20 2.62 -1.25 24.27
CA CYS A 20 3.54 -2.09 25.02
C CYS A 20 4.21 -3.24 24.27
N ASN A 21 4.31 -3.22 22.92
CA ASN A 21 5.07 -4.26 22.21
C ASN A 21 5.80 -3.72 21.00
N GLN A 22 6.72 -2.78 21.20
CA GLN A 22 7.83 -2.61 20.27
C GLN A 22 8.75 -3.82 20.47
N LYS A 23 8.57 -4.85 19.64
CA LYS A 23 9.51 -5.96 19.61
C LYS A 23 10.87 -5.44 19.14
N GLN A 24 11.84 -5.45 20.03
CA GLN A 24 13.26 -5.32 19.68
C GLN A 24 13.82 -6.73 19.42
N ILE A 25 14.32 -6.97 18.25
CA ILE A 25 15.14 -8.15 17.95
C ILE A 25 16.53 -7.62 17.60
N GLY A 26 17.52 -7.91 18.45
CA GLY A 26 18.90 -7.50 18.21
C GLY A 26 19.13 -5.97 18.13
N GLY A 27 18.35 -5.14 18.85
CA GLY A 27 18.49 -3.67 18.85
C GLY A 27 17.79 -2.97 17.68
N ILE A 28 17.10 -3.70 16.80
CA ILE A 28 16.33 -3.13 15.69
C ILE A 28 14.86 -2.99 16.13
N PHE A 29 14.31 -1.78 15.99
CA PHE A 29 12.88 -1.54 16.18
C PHE A 29 12.12 -2.12 14.98
N ILE A 30 11.22 -3.05 15.26
CA ILE A 30 10.39 -3.67 14.23
C ILE A 30 9.19 -2.79 13.95
N ALA A 31 8.95 -2.50 12.69
CA ALA A 31 7.82 -1.70 12.21
C ALA A 31 6.88 -2.52 11.32
N LYS A 32 5.61 -2.09 11.26
CA LYS A 32 4.63 -2.60 10.29
C LYS A 32 4.35 -1.54 9.23
N LEU A 33 4.41 -1.95 7.97
CA LEU A 33 4.05 -1.10 6.85
C LEU A 33 2.54 -1.16 6.61
N VAL A 34 1.87 -0.02 6.71
CA VAL A 34 0.46 0.15 6.34
C VAL A 34 0.40 0.82 4.99
N VAL A 35 -0.28 0.21 4.03
CA VAL A 35 -0.45 0.74 2.68
C VAL A 35 -1.91 1.12 2.46
N ALA A 36 -2.17 2.41 2.33
CA ALA A 36 -3.49 2.95 2.05
C ALA A 36 -3.67 3.22 0.55
N GLU A 37 -4.91 3.30 0.08
CA GLU A 37 -5.21 3.57 -1.32
C GLU A 37 -4.90 5.02 -1.73
N LYS A 38 -5.14 5.98 -0.81
CA LYS A 38 -5.02 7.43 -1.07
C LYS A 38 -4.23 8.14 0.02
N PRO A 39 -3.53 9.24 -0.30
CA PRO A 39 -2.79 10.03 0.69
C PRO A 39 -3.66 10.50 1.86
N SER A 40 -4.88 10.95 1.61
CA SER A 40 -5.80 11.43 2.64
C SER A 40 -6.18 10.35 3.65
N VAL A 41 -6.41 9.14 3.17
CA VAL A 41 -6.72 7.96 4.01
C VAL A 41 -5.50 7.56 4.83
N ALA A 42 -4.31 7.55 4.21
CA ALA A 42 -3.07 7.29 4.91
C ALA A 42 -2.82 8.27 6.06
N MET A 43 -3.08 9.56 5.85
CA MET A 43 -2.96 10.57 6.91
C MET A 43 -3.92 10.33 8.06
N SER A 44 -5.14 9.88 7.79
CA SER A 44 -6.11 9.50 8.83
C SER A 44 -5.62 8.29 9.63
N TYR A 45 -5.11 7.27 8.97
CA TYR A 45 -4.52 6.10 9.63
C TYR A 45 -3.29 6.49 10.45
N ALA A 46 -2.38 7.28 9.89
CA ALA A 46 -1.18 7.72 10.57
C ALA A 46 -1.50 8.50 11.87
N LYS A 47 -2.53 9.35 11.84
CA LYS A 47 -3.00 10.07 13.03
C LYS A 47 -3.49 9.13 14.13
N VAL A 48 -4.23 8.08 13.77
CA VAL A 48 -4.75 7.09 14.74
C VAL A 48 -3.63 6.22 15.28
N LEU A 49 -2.69 5.82 14.41
CA LEU A 49 -1.56 4.96 14.76
C LEU A 49 -0.42 5.71 15.49
N GLY A 50 -0.44 7.04 15.50
CA GLY A 50 0.63 7.85 16.08
C GLY A 50 1.87 7.96 15.21
N ALA A 51 1.78 7.65 13.90
CA ALA A 51 2.86 7.81 12.94
C ALA A 51 2.91 9.26 12.42
N THR A 52 3.48 10.17 13.22
CA THR A 52 3.41 11.62 12.96
C THR A 52 4.63 12.20 12.23
N SER A 53 5.73 11.47 12.17
CA SER A 53 6.96 11.91 11.49
C SER A 53 6.80 11.80 9.97
N ARG A 54 6.69 12.95 9.29
CA ARG A 54 6.51 13.01 7.84
C ARG A 54 7.82 12.80 7.10
N LYS A 55 7.82 11.90 6.13
CA LYS A 55 8.92 11.58 5.22
C LYS A 55 8.47 11.74 3.78
N ASP A 56 9.38 11.57 2.82
CA ASP A 56 9.01 11.58 1.40
C ASP A 56 8.21 10.32 1.05
N GLY A 57 6.90 10.51 0.79
CA GLY A 57 5.98 9.45 0.39
C GLY A 57 5.46 8.53 1.51
N TYR A 58 5.74 8.81 2.79
CA TYR A 58 5.20 8.06 3.92
C TYR A 58 5.27 8.84 5.24
N LEU A 59 4.59 8.33 6.27
CA LEU A 59 4.68 8.80 7.65
C LEU A 59 5.23 7.68 8.53
N GLU A 60 6.00 8.04 9.57
CA GLU A 60 6.66 7.09 10.45
C GLU A 60 6.41 7.45 11.91
N GLY A 61 6.25 6.46 12.76
CA GLY A 61 6.15 6.63 14.21
C GLY A 61 5.43 5.45 14.87
N ASN A 62 5.66 5.30 16.14
CA ASN A 62 5.02 4.31 17.00
C ASN A 62 5.06 2.86 16.46
N GLY A 63 6.15 2.49 15.77
CA GLY A 63 6.30 1.15 15.17
C GLY A 63 5.51 0.95 13.88
N TYR A 64 5.04 2.02 13.25
CA TYR A 64 4.33 1.99 11.98
C TYR A 64 4.99 2.87 10.94
N LEU A 65 4.98 2.38 9.71
CA LEU A 65 5.24 3.11 8.49
C LEU A 65 3.93 3.18 7.73
N VAL A 66 3.39 4.36 7.49
CA VAL A 66 2.12 4.53 6.78
C VAL A 66 2.39 5.20 5.44
N SER A 67 2.18 4.45 4.37
CA SER A 67 2.34 4.93 3.01
C SER A 67 1.05 4.76 2.21
N TRP A 68 1.04 5.17 0.96
CA TRP A 68 -0.18 5.23 0.15
C TRP A 68 0.10 4.98 -1.32
N CYS A 69 -0.94 4.60 -2.06
CA CYS A 69 -0.97 4.63 -3.50
C CYS A 69 -1.48 6.01 -4.00
N VAL A 70 -1.20 6.31 -5.25
CA VAL A 70 -1.69 7.54 -5.94
C VAL A 70 -2.46 7.12 -7.20
N GLY A 71 -3.47 6.30 -7.02
CA GLY A 71 -4.14 5.54 -8.08
C GLY A 71 -3.42 4.22 -8.37
N HIS A 72 -3.64 3.66 -9.55
CA HIS A 72 -2.99 2.41 -9.94
C HIS A 72 -1.48 2.61 -10.11
N LEU A 73 -0.70 1.91 -9.30
CA LEU A 73 0.76 1.93 -9.39
C LEU A 73 1.27 0.99 -10.47
N VAL A 74 0.52 -0.08 -10.71
CA VAL A 74 0.82 -1.13 -11.67
C VAL A 74 -0.44 -1.38 -12.49
N GLU A 75 -0.26 -1.53 -13.79
CA GLU A 75 -1.32 -1.77 -14.77
C GLU A 75 -0.96 -2.96 -15.64
N LEU A 76 -1.97 -3.60 -16.23
CA LEU A 76 -1.73 -4.60 -17.27
C LEU A 76 -1.10 -3.93 -18.49
N ALA A 77 -0.12 -4.59 -19.09
CA ALA A 77 0.50 -4.12 -20.31
C ALA A 77 -0.55 -3.97 -21.42
N PRO A 78 -0.52 -2.89 -22.19
CA PRO A 78 -1.42 -2.71 -23.31
C PRO A 78 -1.14 -3.75 -24.42
N PRO A 79 -2.11 -4.07 -25.25
CA PRO A 79 -2.02 -5.15 -26.26
C PRO A 79 -0.79 -5.07 -27.17
N ASN A 80 -0.37 -3.89 -27.55
CA ASN A 80 0.78 -3.67 -28.42
C ASN A 80 2.14 -4.06 -27.81
N VAL A 81 2.20 -4.30 -26.50
CA VAL A 81 3.40 -4.84 -25.83
C VAL A 81 3.57 -6.34 -26.12
N TYR A 82 2.47 -7.02 -26.39
CA TYR A 82 2.48 -8.47 -26.70
C TYR A 82 2.75 -8.76 -28.18
N ASP A 83 2.20 -7.91 -29.06
CA ASP A 83 2.38 -8.04 -30.52
C ASP A 83 2.15 -6.68 -31.19
N GLU A 84 3.04 -6.27 -32.08
CA GLU A 84 2.95 -4.99 -32.81
C GLU A 84 1.68 -4.86 -33.64
N LYS A 85 1.08 -5.97 -34.09
CA LYS A 85 -0.21 -5.96 -34.82
C LYS A 85 -1.32 -5.29 -34.03
N TYR A 86 -1.26 -5.34 -32.67
CA TYR A 86 -2.27 -4.75 -31.80
C TYR A 86 -2.13 -3.24 -31.58
N VAL A 87 -1.17 -2.57 -32.25
CA VAL A 87 -1.13 -1.09 -32.29
C VAL A 87 -2.40 -0.53 -32.94
N LYS A 88 -2.93 -1.25 -33.96
CA LYS A 88 -4.19 -0.95 -34.64
C LYS A 88 -5.05 -2.22 -34.68
N TRP A 89 -5.49 -2.68 -33.51
CA TRP A 89 -6.33 -3.87 -33.44
C TRP A 89 -7.74 -3.63 -34.02
N SER A 90 -8.31 -4.69 -34.56
CA SER A 90 -9.68 -4.73 -35.12
C SER A 90 -10.54 -5.73 -34.34
N VAL A 91 -11.85 -5.74 -34.60
CA VAL A 91 -12.75 -6.73 -33.99
C VAL A 91 -12.32 -8.17 -34.31
N ALA A 92 -11.66 -8.39 -35.45
CA ALA A 92 -11.16 -9.71 -35.83
C ALA A 92 -9.99 -10.20 -34.96
N ASP A 93 -9.32 -9.28 -34.25
CA ASP A 93 -8.21 -9.60 -33.35
C ASP A 93 -8.67 -9.98 -31.94
N LEU A 94 -9.97 -9.92 -31.65
CA LEU A 94 -10.53 -10.24 -30.34
C LEU A 94 -10.96 -11.74 -30.28
N PRO A 95 -10.81 -12.38 -29.10
CA PRO A 95 -10.22 -11.86 -27.88
C PRO A 95 -8.69 -11.86 -27.92
N ILE A 96 -8.07 -10.80 -27.35
CA ILE A 96 -6.62 -10.73 -27.17
C ILE A 96 -6.26 -11.47 -25.89
N LEU A 97 -5.73 -12.68 -26.00
CA LEU A 97 -5.39 -13.57 -24.91
C LEU A 97 -3.87 -13.87 -24.92
N PRO A 98 -3.05 -13.08 -24.25
CA PRO A 98 -1.63 -13.36 -24.17
C PRO A 98 -1.36 -14.63 -23.34
N GLU A 99 -0.36 -15.42 -23.71
CA GLU A 99 0.06 -16.60 -22.95
C GLU A 99 0.52 -16.26 -21.53
N LYS A 100 1.17 -15.08 -21.36
CA LYS A 100 1.62 -14.56 -20.07
C LYS A 100 1.23 -13.10 -19.94
N TRP A 101 0.48 -12.78 -18.90
CA TRP A 101 0.13 -11.41 -18.56
C TRP A 101 1.37 -10.65 -18.06
N GLN A 102 1.59 -9.48 -18.61
CA GLN A 102 2.66 -8.57 -18.20
C GLN A 102 2.08 -7.39 -17.46
N TYR A 103 2.79 -6.94 -16.41
CA TYR A 103 2.43 -5.79 -15.63
C TYR A 103 3.48 -4.70 -15.82
N LEU A 104 3.02 -3.48 -15.99
CA LEU A 104 3.88 -2.31 -16.16
C LEU A 104 3.63 -1.34 -15.01
N VAL A 105 4.72 -0.76 -14.52
CA VAL A 105 4.62 0.35 -13.55
C VAL A 105 4.28 1.61 -14.31
N SER A 106 3.19 2.28 -13.90
CA SER A 106 2.78 3.54 -14.52
C SER A 106 3.86 4.62 -14.33
N ALA A 107 4.24 5.29 -15.41
CA ALA A 107 5.29 6.31 -15.40
C ALA A 107 4.97 7.46 -14.45
N SER A 108 3.69 7.86 -14.38
CA SER A 108 3.22 8.95 -13.51
C SER A 108 3.30 8.63 -12.02
N THR A 109 3.21 7.36 -11.65
CA THR A 109 3.19 6.91 -10.24
C THR A 109 4.48 6.22 -9.81
N LYS A 110 5.47 6.13 -10.73
CA LYS A 110 6.73 5.41 -10.52
C LYS A 110 7.46 5.84 -9.23
N LYS A 111 7.49 7.14 -8.92
CA LYS A 111 8.14 7.64 -7.69
C LYS A 111 7.55 6.98 -6.45
N GLN A 112 6.21 6.93 -6.34
CA GLN A 112 5.54 6.35 -5.18
C GLN A 112 5.66 4.82 -5.15
N PHE A 113 5.65 4.18 -6.31
CA PHE A 113 5.95 2.75 -6.43
C PHE A 113 7.34 2.41 -5.90
N ASP A 114 8.37 3.19 -6.28
CA ASP A 114 9.74 2.96 -5.84
C ASP A 114 9.91 3.19 -4.32
N ILE A 115 9.17 4.15 -3.74
CA ILE A 115 9.12 4.37 -2.29
C ILE A 115 8.51 3.15 -1.58
N LEU A 116 7.33 2.71 -2.01
CA LEU A 116 6.67 1.53 -1.42
C LEU A 116 7.54 0.29 -1.55
N LYS A 117 8.15 0.07 -2.71
CA LYS A 117 9.09 -1.03 -2.92
C LYS A 117 10.26 -0.99 -1.92
N LYS A 118 10.86 0.18 -1.71
CA LYS A 118 11.93 0.34 -0.71
C LYS A 118 11.45 0.07 0.70
N LEU A 119 10.26 0.55 1.08
CA LEU A 119 9.68 0.32 2.40
C LEU A 119 9.40 -1.16 2.66
N MET A 120 8.88 -1.89 1.66
CA MET A 120 8.63 -3.33 1.77
C MET A 120 9.89 -4.17 1.94
N HIS A 121 11.03 -3.66 1.49
CA HIS A 121 12.34 -4.35 1.60
C HIS A 121 13.20 -3.84 2.76
N ARG A 122 12.67 -2.97 3.62
CA ARG A 122 13.39 -2.52 4.81
C ARG A 122 13.55 -3.70 5.80
N PRO A 123 14.74 -3.89 6.38
CA PRO A 123 15.00 -5.01 7.29
C PRO A 123 14.25 -4.90 8.61
N ASP A 124 13.78 -3.71 8.96
CA ASP A 124 12.99 -3.43 10.16
C ASP A 124 11.47 -3.56 9.92
N VAL A 125 11.03 -3.92 8.72
CA VAL A 125 9.61 -4.17 8.41
C VAL A 125 9.34 -5.67 8.47
N ASP A 126 8.52 -6.08 9.44
CA ASP A 126 8.16 -7.49 9.65
C ASP A 126 6.83 -7.90 9.01
N GLY A 127 6.09 -6.94 8.48
CA GLY A 127 4.81 -7.24 7.85
C GLY A 127 4.18 -6.03 7.16
N VAL A 128 3.31 -6.33 6.20
CA VAL A 128 2.53 -5.35 5.44
C VAL A 128 1.06 -5.49 5.77
N ILE A 129 0.42 -4.38 6.11
CA ILE A 129 -1.02 -4.27 6.33
C ILE A 129 -1.62 -3.59 5.11
N CYS A 130 -2.39 -4.34 4.32
CA CYS A 130 -3.17 -3.79 3.23
C CYS A 130 -4.39 -3.05 3.81
N ALA A 131 -4.42 -1.74 3.63
CA ALA A 131 -5.47 -0.85 4.11
C ALA A 131 -6.07 -0.06 2.94
N THR A 132 -6.23 -0.73 1.82
CA THR A 132 -6.96 -0.25 0.63
C THR A 132 -8.44 -0.60 0.75
N ASP A 133 -9.26 -0.02 -0.11
CA ASP A 133 -10.67 -0.38 -0.20
C ASP A 133 -10.82 -1.85 -0.66
N ALA A 134 -11.88 -2.51 -0.20
CA ALA A 134 -12.23 -3.83 -0.69
C ALA A 134 -12.81 -3.69 -2.11
N GLY A 135 -12.12 -4.28 -3.09
CA GLY A 135 -12.54 -4.33 -4.48
C GLY A 135 -13.01 -5.74 -4.88
#